data_49c97d822ac16b36e87cacda1b5e8cd4
#
_entry.id   49c97d822ac16b36e87cacda1b5e8cd4
#
_cell.length_a   1.000
_cell.length_b   1.000
_cell.length_c   1.000
_cell.angle_alpha   90.00
_cell.angle_beta   90.00
_cell.angle_gamma   90.00
#
_symmetry.space_group_name_H-M   'P 1'
#
loop_
_entity.id
_entity.type
_entity.pdbx_description
1 polymer ?
#
loop_
_entity_poly.entity_id
_entity_poly.type
_entity_poly.pdbx_seq_one_letter_code
_entity_poly.pdbx_strand_id
1 'polypeptide(L)'
;SKTKQAGAAMQQRMDQRVATLIDAGTDAEIADRIGQFLLEAPDQEVSRIRPIALAQRLGLDEKKTIDTCLRAVKHGMLTLLWDILCPVCRIPSSVKDTLQSLKDHEHCEACNLDFESDFSTSVELIFRIHPELRRVKTETYCIGGPAHFPHIVAQTRVRSGERVKWTLGIPPGTYRLRSPHLAWTLEFQVAQKGGVGRWEVALGGPSPETPSPLNSDHQNLVLHNTAEQELLVRLERVAGRDDALTAAQATSLATFRELFPNEVMAPGQLANVTRVTLLAVSVGQLDTVYNERGDSGTFAIVHECLRIADEAVQAEGGAVIRIISDGFLAAFEDPIGATHVALKLPSLIAESESVRLPTRIALHRGDAMLTTINGRLDYFGMTVNTVFDLLEATEFGDLSITQAVSSDPAVATILQENDRHCEFVQNQRVGDRQEPVLRLSVLEH
;
A
#
# COMPACT_ATOMS: atom_id res chain seq x y z
N SER A 1 -28.69 3.55 35.66
CA SER A 1 -27.59 2.81 36.20
C SER A 1 -26.27 3.22 35.54
N LYS A 2 -25.13 3.04 36.24
CA LYS A 2 -23.78 3.47 35.82
C LYS A 2 -23.40 3.07 34.39
N THR A 3 -23.82 1.89 33.92
CA THR A 3 -23.52 1.40 32.57
C THR A 3 -24.22 2.19 31.46
N LYS A 4 -25.48 2.59 31.68
CA LYS A 4 -26.24 3.45 30.75
C LYS A 4 -25.66 4.86 30.66
N GLN A 5 -25.21 5.42 31.80
CA GLN A 5 -24.55 6.72 31.84
C GLN A 5 -23.18 6.71 31.16
N ALA A 6 -22.40 5.62 31.32
CA ALA A 6 -21.13 5.47 30.64
C ALA A 6 -21.30 5.34 29.11
N GLY A 7 -22.33 4.63 28.66
CA GLY A 7 -22.67 4.53 27.23
C GLY A 7 -23.08 5.86 26.60
N ALA A 8 -23.93 6.63 27.30
CA ALA A 8 -24.36 7.95 26.84
C ALA A 8 -23.19 8.96 26.78
N ALA A 9 -22.29 8.92 27.76
CA ALA A 9 -21.10 9.78 27.76
C ALA A 9 -20.10 9.43 26.65
N MET A 10 -19.98 8.13 26.28
CA MET A 10 -19.16 7.68 25.16
C MET A 10 -19.78 8.13 23.84
N GLN A 11 -21.09 7.96 23.67
CA GLN A 11 -21.83 8.45 22.50
C GLN A 11 -21.62 9.95 22.30
N GLN A 12 -21.85 10.75 23.34
CA GLN A 12 -21.67 12.19 23.24
C GLN A 12 -20.26 12.62 22.87
N ARG A 13 -19.23 11.94 23.41
CA ARG A 13 -17.83 12.21 23.03
C ARG A 13 -17.57 11.83 21.56
N MET A 14 -18.12 10.71 21.09
CA MET A 14 -17.98 10.29 19.71
C MET A 14 -18.64 11.30 18.78
N ASP A 15 -19.88 11.69 19.04
CA ASP A 15 -20.63 12.66 18.22
C ASP A 15 -19.86 13.98 18.10
N GLN A 16 -19.28 14.45 19.21
CA GLN A 16 -18.47 15.66 19.21
C GLN A 16 -17.21 15.52 18.36
N ARG A 17 -16.51 14.39 18.42
CA ARG A 17 -15.30 14.15 17.63
C ARG A 17 -15.62 13.96 16.14
N VAL A 18 -16.71 13.29 15.82
CA VAL A 18 -17.21 13.17 14.44
C VAL A 18 -17.54 14.54 13.87
N ALA A 19 -18.27 15.38 14.61
CA ALA A 19 -18.58 16.74 14.19
C ALA A 19 -17.31 17.56 13.91
N THR A 20 -16.32 17.49 14.79
CA THR A 20 -15.03 18.17 14.60
C THR A 20 -14.29 17.66 13.37
N LEU A 21 -14.35 16.37 13.09
CA LEU A 21 -13.75 15.75 11.92
C LEU A 21 -14.42 16.21 10.62
N ILE A 22 -15.75 16.34 10.62
CA ILE A 22 -16.54 16.86 9.49
C ILE A 22 -16.22 18.34 9.26
N ASP A 23 -16.16 19.15 10.32
CA ASP A 23 -15.80 20.58 10.25
C ASP A 23 -14.38 20.79 9.69
N ALA A 24 -13.49 19.81 9.86
CA ALA A 24 -12.16 19.81 9.28
C ALA A 24 -12.13 19.39 7.78
N GLY A 25 -13.29 19.22 7.15
CA GLY A 25 -13.43 18.98 5.71
C GLY A 25 -13.47 17.50 5.30
N THR A 26 -13.70 16.59 6.25
CA THR A 26 -13.87 15.17 5.96
C THR A 26 -15.29 14.89 5.45
N ASP A 27 -15.44 13.88 4.59
CA ASP A 27 -16.74 13.42 4.11
C ASP A 27 -17.65 13.02 5.30
N ALA A 28 -18.82 13.66 5.43
CA ALA A 28 -19.70 13.49 6.57
C ALA A 28 -20.26 12.06 6.68
N GLU A 29 -20.64 11.45 5.56
CA GLU A 29 -21.16 10.07 5.55
C GLU A 29 -20.12 9.09 6.05
N ILE A 30 -18.89 9.22 5.57
CA ILE A 30 -17.78 8.33 5.96
C ILE A 30 -17.44 8.53 7.44
N ALA A 31 -17.36 9.77 7.91
CA ALA A 31 -17.07 10.09 9.31
C ALA A 31 -18.13 9.52 10.25
N ASP A 32 -19.43 9.70 9.94
CA ASP A 32 -20.55 9.16 10.71
C ASP A 32 -20.52 7.62 10.73
N ARG A 33 -20.31 6.97 9.58
CA ARG A 33 -20.27 5.52 9.48
C ARG A 33 -19.11 4.91 10.27
N ILE A 34 -17.95 5.55 10.24
CA ILE A 34 -16.80 5.13 11.06
C ILE A 34 -17.12 5.34 12.55
N GLY A 35 -17.69 6.47 12.94
CA GLY A 35 -18.10 6.74 14.32
C GLY A 35 -19.08 5.69 14.85
N GLN A 36 -20.09 5.34 14.07
CA GLN A 36 -21.04 4.29 14.42
C GLN A 36 -20.37 2.92 14.56
N PHE A 37 -19.51 2.54 13.61
CA PHE A 37 -18.73 1.31 13.69
C PHE A 37 -17.91 1.23 14.99
N LEU A 38 -17.21 2.30 15.35
CA LEU A 38 -16.40 2.36 16.58
C LEU A 38 -17.22 2.22 17.86
N LEU A 39 -18.48 2.64 17.86
CA LEU A 39 -19.38 2.50 19.00
C LEU A 39 -19.98 1.11 19.12
N GLU A 40 -20.39 0.52 18.01
CA GLU A 40 -21.22 -0.69 17.96
C GLU A 40 -20.44 -1.99 17.78
N ALA A 41 -19.30 -1.95 17.10
CA ALA A 41 -18.55 -3.14 16.79
C ALA A 41 -17.90 -3.78 18.05
N PRO A 42 -17.71 -5.11 18.06
CA PRO A 42 -17.04 -5.81 19.16
C PRO A 42 -15.61 -5.31 19.41
N ASP A 43 -15.13 -5.45 20.66
CA ASP A 43 -13.77 -5.05 21.06
C ASP A 43 -12.69 -5.58 20.12
N GLN A 44 -12.82 -6.80 19.67
CA GLN A 44 -11.87 -7.45 18.76
C GLN A 44 -11.75 -6.73 17.42
N GLU A 45 -12.85 -6.22 16.87
CA GLU A 45 -12.87 -5.52 15.59
C GLU A 45 -12.31 -4.10 15.71
N VAL A 46 -12.62 -3.39 16.78
CA VAL A 46 -12.13 -2.01 17.00
C VAL A 46 -10.74 -1.94 17.60
N SER A 47 -10.17 -3.07 18.04
CA SER A 47 -8.78 -3.16 18.52
C SER A 47 -7.76 -3.25 17.39
N ARG A 48 -8.19 -3.64 16.19
CA ARG A 48 -7.33 -3.86 15.02
C ARG A 48 -8.09 -3.59 13.73
N ILE A 49 -8.17 -2.34 13.35
CA ILE A 49 -8.93 -1.87 12.20
C ILE A 49 -7.99 -1.76 11.00
N ARG A 50 -8.31 -2.49 9.94
CA ARG A 50 -7.66 -2.38 8.63
C ARG A 50 -8.52 -1.48 7.75
N PRO A 51 -8.04 -0.31 7.33
CA PRO A 51 -8.90 0.71 6.73
C PRO A 51 -9.53 0.30 5.40
N ILE A 52 -8.81 -0.45 4.56
CA ILE A 52 -9.35 -0.95 3.28
C ILE A 52 -10.45 -1.99 3.54
N ALA A 53 -10.18 -2.95 4.43
CA ALA A 53 -11.19 -3.95 4.83
C ALA A 53 -12.44 -3.29 5.45
N LEU A 54 -12.25 -2.23 6.23
CA LEU A 54 -13.36 -1.44 6.78
C LEU A 54 -14.17 -0.76 5.68
N ALA A 55 -13.52 -0.14 4.70
CA ALA A 55 -14.17 0.49 3.55
C ALA A 55 -15.03 -0.52 2.77
N GLN A 56 -14.45 -1.68 2.46
CA GLN A 56 -15.15 -2.76 1.75
C GLN A 56 -16.36 -3.27 2.54
N ARG A 57 -16.20 -3.50 3.83
CA ARG A 57 -17.29 -3.94 4.72
C ARG A 57 -18.43 -2.94 4.81
N LEU A 58 -18.11 -1.65 4.87
CA LEU A 58 -19.10 -0.58 4.98
C LEU A 58 -19.60 -0.09 3.61
N GLY A 59 -19.06 -0.59 2.49
CA GLY A 59 -19.42 -0.14 1.14
C GLY A 59 -19.04 1.32 0.89
N LEU A 60 -17.90 1.76 1.42
CA LEU A 60 -17.38 3.12 1.31
C LEU A 60 -16.22 3.19 0.31
N ASP A 61 -15.92 4.39 -0.17
CA ASP A 61 -14.73 4.63 -0.99
C ASP A 61 -13.45 4.39 -0.19
N GLU A 62 -12.55 3.56 -0.72
CA GLU A 62 -11.34 3.13 0.00
C GLU A 62 -10.38 4.30 0.27
N LYS A 63 -10.13 5.15 -0.73
CA LYS A 63 -9.21 6.29 -0.60
C LYS A 63 -9.72 7.31 0.43
N LYS A 64 -11.00 7.65 0.36
CA LYS A 64 -11.63 8.56 1.32
C LYS A 64 -11.69 7.95 2.72
N THR A 65 -11.89 6.65 2.84
CA THR A 65 -11.90 5.96 4.14
C THR A 65 -10.51 5.97 4.78
N ILE A 66 -9.46 5.71 4.01
CA ILE A 66 -8.07 5.80 4.48
C ILE A 66 -7.78 7.23 4.98
N ASP A 67 -8.09 8.25 4.17
CA ASP A 67 -7.90 9.66 4.52
C ASP A 67 -8.67 10.03 5.80
N THR A 68 -9.93 9.60 5.91
CA THR A 68 -10.75 9.83 7.10
C THR A 68 -10.16 9.15 8.33
N CYS A 69 -9.69 7.91 8.24
CA CYS A 69 -9.04 7.22 9.35
C CYS A 69 -7.76 7.94 9.82
N LEU A 70 -6.93 8.41 8.88
CA LEU A 70 -5.71 9.17 9.20
C LEU A 70 -6.06 10.48 9.95
N ARG A 71 -7.05 11.23 9.48
CA ARG A 71 -7.53 12.44 10.14
C ARG A 71 -8.19 12.15 11.50
N ALA A 72 -8.92 11.05 11.61
CA ALA A 72 -9.57 10.61 12.85
C ALA A 72 -8.55 10.34 13.97
N VAL A 73 -7.30 9.99 13.66
CA VAL A 73 -6.22 9.91 14.65
C VAL A 73 -5.94 11.27 15.26
N LYS A 74 -5.87 12.33 14.45
CA LYS A 74 -5.63 13.70 14.94
C LYS A 74 -6.79 14.26 15.78
N HIS A 75 -7.99 13.75 15.55
CA HIS A 75 -9.19 14.14 16.30
C HIS A 75 -9.51 13.18 17.47
N GLY A 76 -8.58 12.29 17.82
CA GLY A 76 -8.70 11.42 18.99
C GLY A 76 -9.75 10.33 18.89
N MET A 77 -10.18 9.95 17.68
CA MET A 77 -11.09 8.84 17.46
C MET A 77 -10.35 7.51 17.34
N LEU A 78 -9.17 7.53 16.74
CA LEU A 78 -8.33 6.39 16.46
C LEU A 78 -6.91 6.60 16.99
N THR A 79 -6.21 5.49 17.19
CA THR A 79 -4.77 5.42 17.39
C THR A 79 -4.14 4.71 16.19
N LEU A 80 -3.07 5.26 15.64
CA LEU A 80 -2.31 4.67 14.55
C LEU A 80 -1.34 3.63 15.09
N LEU A 81 -1.25 2.47 14.45
CA LEU A 81 -0.35 1.36 14.82
C LEU A 81 0.27 0.73 13.58
N TRP A 82 1.44 0.16 13.78
CA TRP A 82 2.14 -0.62 12.76
C TRP A 82 2.10 -2.10 13.14
N ASP A 83 1.50 -2.88 12.29
CA ASP A 83 1.30 -4.31 12.47
C ASP A 83 2.33 -5.08 11.67
N ILE A 84 3.10 -5.92 12.33
CA ILE A 84 4.16 -6.68 11.69
C ILE A 84 3.69 -8.11 11.53
N LEU A 85 3.58 -8.54 10.29
CA LEU A 85 3.03 -9.81 9.87
C LEU A 85 4.10 -10.69 9.26
N CYS A 86 4.12 -11.95 9.62
CA CYS A 86 4.94 -12.93 8.92
C CYS A 86 4.57 -12.96 7.42
N PRO A 87 5.54 -12.83 6.51
CA PRO A 87 5.27 -12.81 5.06
C PRO A 87 4.71 -14.14 4.55
N VAL A 88 4.94 -15.23 5.27
CA VAL A 88 4.48 -16.57 4.90
C VAL A 88 3.10 -16.87 5.47
N CYS A 89 2.93 -16.77 6.79
CA CYS A 89 1.67 -17.18 7.44
C CYS A 89 0.72 -16.04 7.75
N ARG A 90 1.17 -14.80 7.61
CA ARG A 90 0.42 -13.59 7.91
C ARG A 90 -0.09 -13.49 9.36
N ILE A 91 0.48 -14.30 10.26
CA ILE A 91 0.23 -14.15 11.68
C ILE A 91 0.99 -12.92 12.16
N PRO A 92 0.34 -12.03 12.94
CA PRO A 92 1.03 -10.93 13.59
C PRO A 92 2.14 -11.44 14.48
N SER A 93 3.36 -10.96 14.26
CA SER A 93 4.46 -11.21 15.20
C SER A 93 4.54 -10.13 16.26
N SER A 94 4.28 -8.88 15.90
CA SER A 94 4.27 -7.75 16.85
C SER A 94 3.43 -6.58 16.31
N VAL A 95 3.04 -5.68 17.22
CA VAL A 95 2.38 -4.41 16.92
C VAL A 95 3.24 -3.29 17.52
N LYS A 96 3.51 -2.24 16.77
CA LYS A 96 4.33 -1.10 17.18
C LYS A 96 3.55 0.20 17.11
N ASP A 97 3.84 1.10 18.03
CA ASP A 97 3.18 2.41 18.08
C ASP A 97 3.80 3.42 17.11
N THR A 98 5.05 3.23 16.73
CA THR A 98 5.81 4.14 15.85
C THR A 98 6.70 3.37 14.88
N LEU A 99 7.03 4.00 13.75
CA LEU A 99 8.03 3.47 12.81
C LEU A 99 9.42 3.33 13.43
N GLN A 100 9.78 4.22 14.37
CA GLN A 100 11.08 4.14 15.06
C GLN A 100 11.23 2.90 15.93
N SER A 101 10.12 2.30 16.37
CA SER A 101 10.13 1.09 17.19
C SER A 101 10.15 -0.21 16.39
N LEU A 102 10.15 -0.13 15.06
CA LEU A 102 10.34 -1.28 14.19
C LEU A 102 11.75 -1.87 14.38
N LYS A 103 11.85 -3.18 14.30
CA LYS A 103 13.13 -3.89 14.24
C LYS A 103 13.41 -4.29 12.80
N ASP A 104 14.68 -4.37 12.44
CA ASP A 104 15.08 -4.80 11.09
C ASP A 104 14.66 -6.25 10.82
N HIS A 105 14.68 -7.08 11.87
CA HIS A 105 14.32 -8.50 11.81
C HIS A 105 13.28 -8.84 12.87
N GLU A 106 12.34 -9.67 12.49
CA GLU A 106 11.31 -10.25 13.36
C GLU A 106 11.29 -11.77 13.23
N HIS A 107 10.77 -12.46 14.23
CA HIS A 107 10.66 -13.92 14.24
C HIS A 107 9.19 -14.34 14.26
N CYS A 108 8.83 -15.27 13.40
CA CYS A 108 7.52 -15.91 13.44
C CYS A 108 7.60 -17.26 14.12
N GLU A 109 7.11 -17.37 15.34
CA GLU A 109 7.09 -18.63 16.08
C GLU A 109 6.28 -19.74 15.37
N ALA A 110 5.19 -19.37 14.68
CA ALA A 110 4.35 -20.34 13.98
C ALA A 110 5.01 -20.96 12.74
N CYS A 111 5.91 -20.24 12.10
CA CYS A 111 6.66 -20.71 10.93
C CYS A 111 8.11 -21.08 11.27
N ASN A 112 8.56 -20.74 12.48
CA ASN A 112 9.96 -20.77 12.88
C ASN A 112 10.87 -20.11 11.84
N LEU A 113 10.49 -18.88 11.44
CA LEU A 113 11.10 -18.12 10.36
C LEU A 113 11.50 -16.74 10.85
N ASP A 114 12.77 -16.39 10.65
CA ASP A 114 13.23 -15.02 10.75
C ASP A 114 12.96 -14.29 9.44
N PHE A 115 12.46 -13.06 9.52
CA PHE A 115 12.15 -12.26 8.36
C PHE A 115 12.44 -10.77 8.58
N GLU A 116 12.70 -10.05 7.50
CA GLU A 116 12.91 -8.62 7.53
C GLU A 116 11.56 -7.86 7.61
N SER A 117 11.57 -6.70 8.25
CA SER A 117 10.43 -5.79 8.31
C SER A 117 10.26 -5.04 6.99
N ASP A 118 9.91 -5.77 5.94
CA ASP A 118 9.68 -5.24 4.60
C ASP A 118 8.37 -4.46 4.54
N PHE A 119 8.42 -3.20 4.08
CA PHE A 119 7.28 -2.29 4.05
C PHE A 119 6.22 -2.65 3.00
N SER A 120 6.58 -3.40 1.98
CA SER A 120 5.65 -3.85 0.95
C SER A 120 4.93 -5.16 1.30
N THR A 121 5.51 -5.97 2.18
CA THR A 121 5.03 -7.34 2.42
C THR A 121 4.76 -7.69 3.87
N SER A 122 5.44 -7.07 4.84
CA SER A 122 5.43 -7.50 6.24
C SER A 122 4.88 -6.46 7.21
N VAL A 123 4.81 -5.20 6.84
CA VAL A 123 4.35 -4.12 7.71
C VAL A 123 3.09 -3.49 7.15
N GLU A 124 2.04 -3.43 7.97
CA GLU A 124 0.75 -2.82 7.63
C GLU A 124 0.41 -1.69 8.59
N LEU A 125 -0.21 -0.63 8.07
CA LEU A 125 -0.81 0.40 8.89
C LEU A 125 -2.21 -0.05 9.30
N ILE A 126 -2.45 -0.08 10.60
CA ILE A 126 -3.75 -0.36 11.20
C ILE A 126 -4.14 0.73 12.19
N PHE A 127 -5.39 0.71 12.57
CA PHE A 127 -5.92 1.62 13.58
C PHE A 127 -6.56 0.85 14.74
N ARG A 128 -6.68 1.52 15.86
CA ARG A 128 -7.40 1.07 17.05
C ARG A 128 -8.27 2.20 17.53
N ILE A 129 -9.45 1.91 18.11
CA ILE A 129 -10.25 2.93 18.77
C ILE A 129 -9.44 3.63 19.87
N HIS A 130 -9.56 4.94 19.95
CA HIS A 130 -8.81 5.72 20.94
C HIS A 130 -9.25 5.35 22.37
N PRO A 131 -8.30 5.13 23.31
CA PRO A 131 -8.61 4.65 24.67
C PRO A 131 -9.47 5.59 25.50
N GLU A 132 -9.50 6.89 25.18
CA GLU A 132 -10.39 7.85 25.81
C GLU A 132 -11.86 7.65 25.42
N LEU A 133 -12.13 7.08 24.25
CA LEU A 133 -13.48 6.72 23.83
C LEU A 133 -13.88 5.38 24.43
N ARG A 134 -13.06 4.36 24.20
CA ARG A 134 -13.34 2.99 24.64
C ARG A 134 -12.03 2.25 24.92
N ARG A 135 -11.88 1.73 26.13
CA ARG A 135 -10.76 0.85 26.46
C ARG A 135 -11.10 -0.56 26.00
N VAL A 136 -10.34 -1.03 25.03
CA VAL A 136 -10.45 -2.41 24.50
C VAL A 136 -9.36 -3.28 25.09
N LYS A 137 -9.72 -4.53 25.40
CA LYS A 137 -8.72 -5.53 25.79
C LYS A 137 -7.93 -5.94 24.56
N THR A 138 -6.63 -5.75 24.61
CA THR A 138 -5.69 -6.11 23.54
C THR A 138 -4.98 -7.43 23.82
N GLU A 139 -5.58 -8.30 24.61
CA GLU A 139 -5.02 -9.61 24.88
C GLU A 139 -4.79 -10.34 23.55
N THR A 140 -3.62 -10.92 23.40
CA THR A 140 -3.27 -11.79 22.28
C THR A 140 -4.19 -12.99 22.34
N TYR A 141 -5.36 -12.90 21.74
CA TYR A 141 -6.26 -14.03 21.65
C TYR A 141 -5.54 -15.15 20.88
N CYS A 142 -5.61 -16.31 21.45
CA CYS A 142 -5.15 -17.55 20.86
C CYS A 142 -5.47 -17.55 19.37
N ILE A 143 -4.46 -17.76 18.56
CA ILE A 143 -4.50 -17.83 17.09
C ILE A 143 -5.60 -18.83 16.70
N GLY A 144 -6.81 -18.37 16.53
CA GLY A 144 -7.91 -19.28 16.44
C GLY A 144 -8.98 -18.89 15.45
N GLY A 145 -8.89 -19.37 14.26
CA GLY A 145 -10.01 -19.49 13.36
C GLY A 145 -10.14 -18.42 12.28
N PRO A 146 -10.96 -18.69 11.24
CA PRO A 146 -11.13 -17.85 10.06
C PRO A 146 -11.63 -16.43 10.32
N ALA A 147 -12.33 -16.22 11.44
CA ALA A 147 -12.86 -14.90 11.81
C ALA A 147 -11.78 -13.84 12.10
N HIS A 148 -10.57 -14.28 12.48
CA HIS A 148 -9.46 -13.41 12.82
C HIS A 148 -8.39 -13.35 11.72
N PHE A 149 -8.45 -14.30 10.79
CA PHE A 149 -7.53 -14.45 9.67
C PHE A 149 -8.34 -14.72 8.40
N PRO A 150 -8.81 -13.67 7.71
CA PRO A 150 -9.69 -13.81 6.54
C PRO A 150 -9.11 -14.67 5.41
N HIS A 151 -7.79 -14.84 5.38
CA HIS A 151 -7.12 -15.69 4.41
C HIS A 151 -7.20 -17.20 4.77
N ILE A 152 -7.48 -17.56 6.03
CA ILE A 152 -7.69 -18.97 6.42
C ILE A 152 -9.13 -19.34 6.08
N VAL A 153 -9.26 -20.17 5.07
CA VAL A 153 -10.56 -20.63 4.56
C VAL A 153 -11.10 -21.82 5.35
N ALA A 154 -10.20 -22.74 5.72
CA ALA A 154 -10.53 -23.91 6.52
C ALA A 154 -9.34 -24.35 7.38
N GLN A 155 -9.64 -24.93 8.53
CA GLN A 155 -8.64 -25.48 9.44
C GLN A 155 -9.21 -26.72 10.13
N THR A 156 -8.40 -27.76 10.25
CA THR A 156 -8.75 -28.96 11.00
C THR A 156 -7.52 -29.62 11.61
N ARG A 157 -7.76 -30.44 12.64
CA ARG A 157 -6.77 -31.39 13.16
C ARG A 157 -7.04 -32.74 12.52
N VAL A 158 -5.97 -33.40 12.07
CA VAL A 158 -6.01 -34.73 11.46
C VAL A 158 -5.10 -35.63 12.29
N ARG A 159 -5.70 -36.61 12.97
CA ARG A 159 -4.95 -37.58 13.78
C ARG A 159 -4.09 -38.49 12.92
N SER A 160 -3.09 -39.11 13.50
CA SER A 160 -2.29 -40.12 12.81
C SER A 160 -3.19 -41.24 12.22
N GLY A 161 -3.01 -41.54 10.94
CA GLY A 161 -3.80 -42.51 10.20
C GLY A 161 -5.19 -42.05 9.79
N GLU A 162 -5.64 -40.88 10.24
CA GLU A 162 -7.01 -40.41 9.97
C GLU A 162 -7.13 -39.81 8.54
N ARG A 163 -8.35 -39.97 8.00
CA ARG A 163 -8.76 -39.32 6.75
C ARG A 163 -9.90 -38.35 7.05
N VAL A 164 -9.68 -37.09 6.76
CA VAL A 164 -10.68 -36.02 6.89
C VAL A 164 -11.09 -35.54 5.52
N LYS A 165 -12.39 -35.48 5.27
CA LYS A 165 -12.93 -34.94 4.03
C LYS A 165 -13.45 -33.52 4.26
N TRP A 166 -12.92 -32.57 3.50
CA TRP A 166 -13.52 -31.26 3.35
C TRP A 166 -14.37 -31.20 2.08
N THR A 167 -15.61 -30.75 2.24
CA THR A 167 -16.47 -30.34 1.14
C THR A 167 -16.52 -28.83 1.16
N LEU A 168 -15.92 -28.20 0.16
CA LEU A 168 -15.70 -26.75 0.10
C LEU A 168 -16.45 -26.17 -1.09
N GLY A 169 -16.81 -24.88 -0.98
CA GLY A 169 -17.31 -24.05 -2.06
C GLY A 169 -16.48 -22.76 -2.11
N ILE A 170 -15.18 -22.90 -2.42
CA ILE A 170 -14.26 -21.76 -2.42
C ILE A 170 -14.19 -21.11 -3.80
N PRO A 171 -14.17 -19.76 -3.86
CA PRO A 171 -14.15 -19.05 -5.12
C PRO A 171 -12.87 -19.29 -5.92
N PRO A 172 -12.84 -18.97 -7.22
CA PRO A 172 -11.64 -19.05 -8.04
C PRO A 172 -10.48 -18.23 -7.44
N GLY A 173 -9.28 -18.76 -7.53
CA GLY A 173 -8.09 -18.13 -6.99
C GLY A 173 -6.97 -19.11 -6.66
N THR A 174 -5.90 -18.58 -6.10
CA THR A 174 -4.76 -19.36 -5.60
C THR A 174 -4.95 -19.68 -4.13
N TYR A 175 -4.70 -20.91 -3.77
CA TYR A 175 -4.82 -21.41 -2.41
C TYR A 175 -3.56 -22.16 -1.99
N ARG A 176 -3.36 -22.25 -0.68
CA ARG A 176 -2.21 -22.89 -0.07
C ARG A 176 -2.67 -23.83 1.03
N LEU A 177 -2.21 -25.08 0.94
CA LEU A 177 -2.36 -26.08 2.00
C LEU A 177 -1.07 -26.18 2.79
N ARG A 178 -1.13 -26.08 4.11
CA ARG A 178 0.04 -26.20 4.96
C ARG A 178 -0.28 -26.68 6.38
N SER A 179 0.76 -27.11 7.07
CA SER A 179 0.76 -27.41 8.50
C SER A 179 2.09 -26.98 9.11
N PRO A 180 2.11 -26.48 10.35
CA PRO A 180 3.37 -26.16 11.06
C PRO A 180 4.33 -27.35 11.21
N HIS A 181 3.78 -28.56 11.12
CA HIS A 181 4.53 -29.82 11.30
C HIS A 181 4.93 -30.49 9.98
N LEU A 182 4.62 -29.88 8.84
CA LEU A 182 5.04 -30.37 7.53
C LEU A 182 6.20 -29.53 7.00
N ALA A 183 7.20 -30.21 6.44
CA ALA A 183 8.35 -29.55 5.82
C ALA A 183 8.05 -28.87 4.48
N TRP A 184 6.81 -28.97 3.99
CA TRP A 184 6.38 -28.45 2.72
C TRP A 184 5.08 -27.63 2.83
N THR A 185 4.91 -26.78 1.86
CA THR A 185 3.69 -26.00 1.63
C THR A 185 3.27 -26.23 0.18
N LEU A 186 2.00 -26.49 -0.05
CA LEU A 186 1.49 -26.82 -1.36
C LEU A 186 0.51 -25.76 -1.86
N GLU A 187 0.87 -25.10 -2.96
CA GLU A 187 -0.01 -24.15 -3.63
C GLU A 187 -0.76 -24.80 -4.79
N PHE A 188 -2.03 -24.42 -4.96
CA PHE A 188 -2.87 -24.91 -6.05
C PHE A 188 -3.89 -23.86 -6.49
N GLN A 189 -4.46 -24.06 -7.67
CA GLN A 189 -5.44 -23.15 -8.26
C GLN A 189 -6.85 -23.72 -8.16
N VAL A 190 -7.83 -22.83 -7.94
CA VAL A 190 -9.25 -23.09 -8.14
C VAL A 190 -9.69 -22.32 -9.38
N ALA A 191 -10.17 -23.03 -10.41
CA ALA A 191 -10.57 -22.44 -11.67
C ALA A 191 -12.06 -22.11 -11.69
N GLN A 192 -12.44 -21.08 -12.43
CA GLN A 192 -13.83 -20.67 -12.57
C GLN A 192 -14.65 -21.68 -13.39
N LYS A 193 -14.03 -22.33 -14.37
CA LYS A 193 -14.64 -23.37 -15.20
C LYS A 193 -13.62 -24.47 -15.52
N GLY A 194 -14.09 -25.70 -15.51
CA GLY A 194 -13.26 -26.87 -15.76
C GLY A 194 -12.29 -27.09 -14.59
N GLY A 195 -12.04 -28.27 -14.25
CA GLY A 195 -11.18 -28.64 -13.13
C GLY A 195 -11.68 -29.90 -12.47
N VAL A 196 -10.89 -30.44 -11.55
CA VAL A 196 -11.24 -31.66 -10.83
C VAL A 196 -12.04 -31.32 -9.58
N GLY A 197 -13.11 -32.07 -9.33
CA GLY A 197 -13.96 -31.88 -8.15
C GLY A 197 -13.45 -32.61 -6.90
N ARG A 198 -12.43 -33.46 -7.02
CA ARG A 198 -11.87 -34.24 -5.92
C ARG A 198 -10.36 -34.30 -5.98
N TRP A 199 -9.75 -34.13 -4.85
CA TRP A 199 -8.32 -34.29 -4.66
C TRP A 199 -8.02 -34.93 -3.31
N GLU A 200 -7.10 -35.89 -3.30
CA GLU A 200 -6.62 -36.55 -2.08
C GLU A 200 -5.16 -36.19 -1.84
N VAL A 201 -4.86 -35.74 -0.63
CA VAL A 201 -3.54 -35.31 -0.22
C VAL A 201 -3.03 -36.17 0.92
N ALA A 202 -1.90 -36.83 0.69
CA ALA A 202 -1.15 -37.52 1.75
C ALA A 202 -0.33 -36.50 2.53
N LEU A 203 -0.55 -36.44 3.83
CA LEU A 203 0.19 -35.59 4.77
C LEU A 203 1.24 -36.44 5.51
N GLY A 204 2.42 -35.89 5.74
CA GLY A 204 3.48 -36.58 6.49
C GLY A 204 4.54 -37.30 5.65
N GLY A 205 4.46 -37.18 4.33
CA GLY A 205 5.46 -37.64 3.37
C GLY A 205 6.16 -36.49 2.66
N PRO A 206 6.85 -36.77 1.52
CA PRO A 206 7.35 -35.72 0.64
C PRO A 206 6.23 -34.84 0.11
N SER A 207 6.59 -33.63 -0.37
CA SER A 207 5.60 -32.71 -0.96
C SER A 207 4.80 -33.43 -2.06
N PRO A 208 3.45 -33.43 -1.99
CA PRO A 208 2.63 -33.96 -3.07
C PRO A 208 2.82 -33.14 -4.34
N GLU A 209 2.50 -33.76 -5.49
CA GLU A 209 2.41 -33.01 -6.73
C GLU A 209 1.28 -31.99 -6.69
N THR A 210 1.51 -30.82 -7.30
CA THR A 210 0.48 -29.80 -7.44
C THR A 210 -0.67 -30.38 -8.29
N PRO A 211 -1.92 -30.37 -7.80
CA PRO A 211 -3.03 -30.91 -8.54
C PRO A 211 -3.33 -30.06 -9.78
N SER A 212 -4.02 -30.66 -10.75
CA SER A 212 -4.75 -29.87 -11.75
C SER A 212 -5.69 -28.90 -11.05
N PRO A 213 -6.01 -27.74 -11.66
CA PRO A 213 -6.93 -26.79 -11.04
C PRO A 213 -8.21 -27.45 -10.55
N LEU A 214 -8.62 -27.10 -9.33
CA LEU A 214 -9.87 -27.57 -8.76
C LEU A 214 -11.06 -26.77 -9.32
N ASN A 215 -12.23 -27.40 -9.37
CA ASN A 215 -13.46 -26.72 -9.81
C ASN A 215 -13.97 -25.78 -8.70
N SER A 216 -14.46 -24.57 -9.06
CA SER A 216 -14.99 -23.61 -8.08
C SER A 216 -16.34 -23.98 -7.47
N ASP A 217 -17.14 -24.79 -8.18
CA ASP A 217 -18.50 -25.09 -7.72
C ASP A 217 -18.52 -26.07 -6.55
N HIS A 218 -17.66 -27.10 -6.61
CA HIS A 218 -17.58 -28.14 -5.58
C HIS A 218 -16.18 -28.72 -5.48
N GLN A 219 -15.54 -28.57 -4.34
CA GLN A 219 -14.26 -29.20 -4.05
C GLN A 219 -14.42 -30.23 -2.93
N ASN A 220 -13.99 -31.44 -3.19
CA ASN A 220 -13.84 -32.49 -2.19
C ASN A 220 -12.34 -32.72 -1.95
N LEU A 221 -11.82 -32.17 -0.87
CA LEU A 221 -10.44 -32.34 -0.47
C LEU A 221 -10.38 -33.43 0.61
N VAL A 222 -9.66 -34.51 0.35
CA VAL A 222 -9.43 -35.57 1.31
C VAL A 222 -8.02 -35.46 1.85
N LEU A 223 -7.91 -35.19 3.14
CA LEU A 223 -6.64 -35.08 3.86
C LEU A 223 -6.38 -36.43 4.55
N HIS A 224 -5.30 -37.11 4.19
CA HIS A 224 -4.89 -38.36 4.81
C HIS A 224 -3.57 -38.16 5.57
N ASN A 225 -3.62 -38.19 6.89
CA ASN A 225 -2.44 -38.07 7.70
C ASN A 225 -1.68 -39.40 7.77
N THR A 226 -0.54 -39.46 7.12
CA THR A 226 0.37 -40.61 7.14
C THR A 226 1.53 -40.43 8.11
N ALA A 227 1.58 -39.30 8.84
CA ALA A 227 2.57 -39.07 9.89
C ALA A 227 2.17 -39.76 11.21
N GLU A 228 3.15 -39.97 12.10
CA GLU A 228 2.92 -40.58 13.41
C GLU A 228 2.23 -39.63 14.40
N GLN A 229 2.21 -38.33 14.13
CA GLN A 229 1.65 -37.28 15.00
C GLN A 229 0.38 -36.66 14.42
N GLU A 230 -0.41 -36.06 15.31
CA GLU A 230 -1.55 -35.22 14.89
C GLU A 230 -1.04 -33.98 14.15
N LEU A 231 -1.67 -33.65 13.02
CA LEU A 231 -1.33 -32.48 12.21
C LEU A 231 -2.44 -31.45 12.26
N LEU A 232 -2.08 -30.17 12.49
CA LEU A 232 -2.96 -29.03 12.29
C LEU A 232 -2.84 -28.59 10.85
N VAL A 233 -3.87 -28.82 10.03
CA VAL A 233 -3.88 -28.49 8.61
C VAL A 233 -4.71 -27.24 8.35
N ARG A 234 -4.15 -26.31 7.58
CA ARG A 234 -4.79 -25.06 7.18
C ARG A 234 -4.87 -24.96 5.67
N LEU A 235 -6.02 -24.51 5.21
CA LEU A 235 -6.24 -24.04 3.85
C LEU A 235 -6.31 -22.53 3.87
N GLU A 236 -5.38 -21.89 3.17
CA GLU A 236 -5.24 -20.45 3.13
C GLU A 236 -5.46 -19.95 1.71
N ARG A 237 -6.16 -18.83 1.55
CA ARG A 237 -6.23 -18.14 0.27
C ARG A 237 -4.95 -17.32 0.10
N VAL A 238 -4.23 -17.57 -0.97
CA VAL A 238 -3.11 -16.75 -1.42
C VAL A 238 -3.69 -15.57 -2.20
N ALA A 239 -4.50 -14.75 -1.54
CA ALA A 239 -4.92 -13.50 -2.14
C ALA A 239 -3.78 -12.48 -2.01
N GLY A 240 -3.62 -11.63 -2.99
CA GLY A 240 -2.94 -10.37 -2.79
C GLY A 240 -3.52 -9.70 -1.54
N ARG A 241 -2.75 -8.80 -0.91
CA ARG A 241 -3.23 -8.06 0.26
C ARG A 241 -4.13 -6.91 -0.15
N ASP A 242 -5.14 -7.19 -0.97
CA ASP A 242 -6.02 -6.17 -1.56
C ASP A 242 -6.82 -5.39 -0.51
N ASP A 243 -6.91 -5.94 0.69
CA ASP A 243 -7.58 -5.34 1.86
C ASP A 243 -6.63 -4.77 2.92
N ALA A 244 -5.32 -4.77 2.66
CA ALA A 244 -4.30 -4.27 3.56
C ALA A 244 -3.71 -2.95 3.08
N LEU A 245 -3.57 -1.99 3.97
CA LEU A 245 -2.77 -0.79 3.73
C LEU A 245 -1.33 -1.06 4.17
N THR A 246 -0.46 -1.41 3.24
CA THR A 246 0.95 -1.69 3.55
C THR A 246 1.67 -0.42 4.00
N ALA A 247 2.76 -0.57 4.74
CA ALA A 247 3.59 0.58 5.14
C ALA A 247 4.14 1.33 3.91
N ALA A 248 4.47 0.61 2.83
CA ALA A 248 4.90 1.22 1.58
C ALA A 248 3.81 2.13 0.98
N GLN A 249 2.56 1.66 0.95
CA GLN A 249 1.41 2.46 0.50
C GLN A 249 1.17 3.64 1.42
N ALA A 250 1.07 3.40 2.72
CA ALA A 250 0.77 4.45 3.70
C ALA A 250 1.81 5.58 3.66
N THR A 251 3.10 5.25 3.59
CA THR A 251 4.18 6.24 3.56
C THR A 251 4.32 6.98 2.22
N SER A 252 3.66 6.53 1.17
CA SER A 252 3.55 7.24 -0.11
C SER A 252 2.35 8.20 -0.17
N LEU A 253 1.44 8.19 0.82
CA LEU A 253 0.29 9.08 0.86
C LEU A 253 0.67 10.48 1.38
N ALA A 254 0.24 11.52 0.66
CA ALA A 254 0.45 12.90 1.08
C ALA A 254 -0.18 13.19 2.43
N THR A 255 -1.43 12.77 2.66
CA THR A 255 -2.13 12.94 3.95
C THR A 255 -1.36 12.32 5.11
N PHE A 256 -0.77 11.12 4.93
CA PHE A 256 0.05 10.51 5.97
C PHE A 256 1.26 11.39 6.31
N ARG A 257 2.01 11.82 5.29
CA ARG A 257 3.21 12.64 5.47
C ARG A 257 2.92 14.01 6.08
N GLU A 258 1.81 14.61 5.72
CA GLU A 258 1.35 15.89 6.26
C GLU A 258 0.92 15.77 7.73
N LEU A 259 0.09 14.79 8.04
CA LEU A 259 -0.47 14.64 9.39
C LEU A 259 0.51 14.03 10.39
N PHE A 260 1.46 13.20 9.91
CA PHE A 260 2.40 12.46 10.74
C PHE A 260 3.87 12.72 10.36
N PRO A 261 4.32 13.99 10.34
CA PRO A 261 5.69 14.33 9.93
C PRO A 261 6.76 13.73 10.87
N ASN A 262 6.39 13.37 12.09
CA ASN A 262 7.27 12.75 13.09
C ASN A 262 7.27 11.20 13.02
N GLU A 263 6.41 10.61 12.22
CA GLU A 263 6.45 9.18 11.91
C GLU A 263 7.58 8.91 10.91
N VAL A 264 8.78 8.82 11.44
CA VAL A 264 10.02 8.58 10.73
C VAL A 264 10.71 7.34 11.28
N MET A 265 11.64 6.79 10.52
CA MET A 265 12.43 5.64 10.95
C MET A 265 13.57 6.08 11.87
N ALA A 266 14.06 5.15 12.68
CA ALA A 266 15.24 5.40 13.49
C ALA A 266 16.47 5.78 12.61
N PRO A 267 17.40 6.59 13.10
CA PRO A 267 18.59 6.97 12.35
C PRO A 267 19.36 5.73 11.86
N GLY A 268 19.68 5.72 10.56
CA GLY A 268 20.40 4.61 9.92
C GLY A 268 19.57 3.38 9.60
N GLN A 269 18.29 3.36 9.96
CA GLN A 269 17.39 2.27 9.62
C GLN A 269 16.92 2.39 8.18
N LEU A 270 16.85 1.25 7.48
CA LEU A 270 16.38 1.13 6.11
C LEU A 270 15.21 0.15 6.05
N ALA A 271 14.19 0.47 5.28
CA ALA A 271 13.10 -0.45 4.98
C ALA A 271 12.98 -0.65 3.48
N ASN A 272 12.84 -1.88 3.05
CA ASN A 272 12.63 -2.20 1.65
C ASN A 272 11.23 -1.80 1.19
N VAL A 273 11.14 -1.13 0.03
CA VAL A 273 9.89 -0.80 -0.66
C VAL A 273 9.98 -1.35 -2.07
N THR A 274 9.15 -2.33 -2.35
CA THR A 274 9.09 -2.99 -3.66
C THR A 274 8.23 -2.19 -4.62
N ARG A 275 8.78 -1.85 -5.78
CA ARG A 275 8.07 -1.23 -6.90
C ARG A 275 7.48 0.16 -6.63
N VAL A 276 8.22 1.06 -6.00
CA VAL A 276 7.82 2.47 -5.95
C VAL A 276 7.95 3.11 -7.34
N THR A 277 6.94 3.88 -7.74
CA THR A 277 7.00 4.70 -8.96
C THR A 277 7.41 6.12 -8.59
N LEU A 278 8.49 6.60 -9.18
CA LEU A 278 9.04 7.92 -8.97
C LEU A 278 8.80 8.82 -10.18
N LEU A 279 8.32 10.02 -9.90
CA LEU A 279 8.13 11.13 -10.84
C LEU A 279 9.10 12.23 -10.47
N ALA A 280 10.04 12.53 -11.36
CA ALA A 280 10.93 13.67 -11.22
C ALA A 280 10.55 14.76 -12.25
N VAL A 281 10.49 15.99 -11.81
CA VAL A 281 10.14 17.15 -12.63
C VAL A 281 11.15 18.24 -12.41
N SER A 282 11.58 18.91 -13.50
CA SER A 282 12.40 20.12 -13.48
C SER A 282 11.77 21.19 -14.36
N VAL A 283 11.85 22.43 -13.91
CA VAL A 283 11.34 23.62 -14.59
C VAL A 283 12.50 24.39 -15.21
N GLY A 284 12.39 24.72 -16.49
CA GLY A 284 13.44 25.42 -17.23
C GLY A 284 13.29 26.94 -17.24
N GLN A 285 14.30 27.61 -17.83
CA GLN A 285 14.33 29.04 -18.06
C GLN A 285 14.33 29.92 -16.79
N LEU A 286 14.69 29.36 -15.64
CA LEU A 286 14.72 30.11 -14.38
C LEU A 286 15.70 31.29 -14.41
N ASP A 287 16.84 31.15 -15.09
CA ASP A 287 17.81 32.27 -15.25
C ASP A 287 17.16 33.46 -15.93
N THR A 288 16.34 33.26 -16.94
CA THR A 288 15.60 34.34 -17.60
C THR A 288 14.62 34.99 -16.63
N VAL A 289 13.91 34.22 -15.86
CA VAL A 289 12.97 34.71 -14.85
C VAL A 289 13.70 35.49 -13.74
N TYR A 290 14.85 35.00 -13.28
CA TYR A 290 15.69 35.71 -12.32
C TYR A 290 16.14 37.08 -12.83
N ASN A 291 16.54 37.14 -14.12
CA ASN A 291 16.95 38.39 -14.74
C ASN A 291 15.81 39.40 -14.91
N GLU A 292 14.60 38.92 -15.22
CA GLU A 292 13.42 39.77 -15.47
C GLU A 292 12.70 40.21 -14.19
N ARG A 293 12.61 39.32 -13.18
CA ARG A 293 11.73 39.48 -12.01
C ARG A 293 12.47 39.48 -10.67
N GLY A 294 13.77 39.20 -10.68
CA GLY A 294 14.57 39.09 -9.46
C GLY A 294 14.21 37.88 -8.60
N ASP A 295 14.86 37.72 -7.45
CA ASP A 295 14.73 36.58 -6.56
C ASP A 295 13.32 36.40 -6.04
N SER A 296 12.65 37.45 -5.59
CA SER A 296 11.29 37.39 -5.03
C SER A 296 10.25 37.02 -6.11
N GLY A 297 10.39 37.55 -7.31
CA GLY A 297 9.49 37.23 -8.41
C GLY A 297 9.66 35.79 -8.90
N THR A 298 10.91 35.33 -8.96
CA THR A 298 11.22 33.95 -9.33
C THR A 298 10.71 32.97 -8.27
N PHE A 299 10.91 33.28 -6.99
CA PHE A 299 10.39 32.45 -5.90
C PHE A 299 8.85 32.29 -5.97
N ALA A 300 8.13 33.39 -6.22
CA ALA A 300 6.68 33.36 -6.33
C ALA A 300 6.22 32.42 -7.46
N ILE A 301 6.90 32.43 -8.60
CA ILE A 301 6.59 31.57 -9.76
C ILE A 301 6.89 30.10 -9.45
N VAL A 302 8.07 29.82 -8.91
CA VAL A 302 8.47 28.44 -8.54
C VAL A 302 7.54 27.90 -7.48
N HIS A 303 7.19 28.70 -6.47
CA HIS A 303 6.25 28.31 -5.43
C HIS A 303 4.86 27.98 -5.98
N GLU A 304 4.36 28.75 -6.95
CA GLU A 304 3.08 28.46 -7.60
C GLU A 304 3.15 27.19 -8.44
N CYS A 305 4.23 26.95 -9.17
CA CYS A 305 4.44 25.68 -9.90
C CYS A 305 4.45 24.48 -8.94
N LEU A 306 5.12 24.61 -7.79
CA LEU A 306 5.16 23.55 -6.78
C LEU A 306 3.79 23.30 -6.14
N ARG A 307 3.00 24.35 -5.90
CA ARG A 307 1.64 24.22 -5.37
C ARG A 307 0.74 23.47 -6.36
N ILE A 308 0.77 23.83 -7.64
CA ILE A 308 0.02 23.14 -8.71
C ILE A 308 0.45 21.66 -8.79
N ALA A 309 1.75 21.43 -8.74
CA ALA A 309 2.30 20.08 -8.80
C ALA A 309 1.88 19.24 -7.59
N ASP A 310 1.93 19.79 -6.38
CA ASP A 310 1.54 19.09 -5.16
C ASP A 310 0.06 18.72 -5.17
N GLU A 311 -0.81 19.63 -5.58
CA GLU A 311 -2.25 19.36 -5.77
C GLU A 311 -2.50 18.25 -6.81
N ALA A 312 -1.82 18.28 -7.95
CA ALA A 312 -1.95 17.27 -8.99
C ALA A 312 -1.45 15.89 -8.51
N VAL A 313 -0.32 15.86 -7.81
CA VAL A 313 0.26 14.64 -7.23
C VAL A 313 -0.66 14.03 -6.18
N GLN A 314 -1.20 14.85 -5.26
CA GLN A 314 -2.12 14.39 -4.23
C GLN A 314 -3.43 13.86 -4.82
N ALA A 315 -3.99 14.52 -5.82
CA ALA A 315 -5.22 14.10 -6.49
C ALA A 315 -5.10 12.72 -7.12
N GLU A 316 -3.91 12.34 -7.59
CA GLU A 316 -3.62 11.03 -8.20
C GLU A 316 -3.02 10.03 -7.19
N GLY A 317 -3.07 10.32 -5.89
CA GLY A 317 -2.69 9.39 -4.82
C GLY A 317 -1.20 9.29 -4.54
N GLY A 318 -0.40 10.25 -4.99
CA GLY A 318 1.03 10.36 -4.69
C GLY A 318 1.36 11.39 -3.63
N ALA A 319 2.63 11.58 -3.37
CA ALA A 319 3.15 12.62 -2.49
C ALA A 319 4.44 13.22 -3.04
N VAL A 320 4.59 14.53 -2.91
CA VAL A 320 5.88 15.19 -3.12
C VAL A 320 6.80 14.84 -1.96
N ILE A 321 7.94 14.22 -2.30
CA ILE A 321 8.89 13.67 -1.32
C ILE A 321 10.01 14.67 -1.05
N ARG A 322 10.54 15.27 -2.12
CA ARG A 322 11.71 16.13 -2.07
C ARG A 322 11.56 17.26 -3.05
N ILE A 323 11.84 18.47 -2.59
CA ILE A 323 11.99 19.65 -3.45
C ILE A 323 13.46 19.77 -3.78
N ILE A 324 13.76 19.97 -5.07
CA ILE A 324 15.09 20.28 -5.58
C ILE A 324 15.11 21.74 -6.09
N SER A 325 16.28 22.26 -6.47
CA SER A 325 16.45 23.68 -6.80
C SER A 325 15.50 24.20 -7.90
N ASP A 326 15.21 23.38 -8.87
CA ASP A 326 14.43 23.70 -10.07
C ASP A 326 13.21 22.76 -10.28
N GLY A 327 12.84 22.00 -9.25
CA GLY A 327 11.74 21.05 -9.39
C GLY A 327 11.47 20.22 -8.15
N PHE A 328 11.04 18.97 -8.35
CA PHE A 328 10.68 18.07 -7.26
C PHE A 328 10.77 16.58 -7.65
N LEU A 329 10.81 15.75 -6.63
CA LEU A 329 10.61 14.31 -6.70
C LEU A 329 9.29 13.94 -6.01
N ALA A 330 8.42 13.23 -6.68
CA ALA A 330 7.21 12.66 -6.10
C ALA A 330 7.24 11.12 -6.19
N ALA A 331 6.55 10.47 -5.25
CA ALA A 331 6.42 9.03 -5.22
C ALA A 331 4.95 8.60 -5.27
N PHE A 332 4.73 7.49 -5.96
CA PHE A 332 3.44 6.83 -6.09
C PHE A 332 3.64 5.33 -5.89
N GLU A 333 2.67 4.68 -5.29
CA GLU A 333 2.63 3.22 -5.31
C GLU A 333 2.25 2.70 -6.70
N ASP A 334 1.29 3.37 -7.33
CA ASP A 334 0.67 3.02 -8.59
C ASP A 334 1.27 3.84 -9.75
N PRO A 335 1.75 3.21 -10.83
CA PRO A 335 2.29 3.92 -11.98
C PRO A 335 1.22 4.69 -12.78
N ILE A 336 -0.06 4.36 -12.63
CA ILE A 336 -1.18 5.01 -13.30
C ILE A 336 -1.27 6.47 -12.86
N GLY A 337 -1.33 6.72 -11.56
CA GLY A 337 -1.40 8.07 -11.00
C GLY A 337 -0.19 8.93 -11.42
N ALA A 338 1.01 8.36 -11.35
CA ALA A 338 2.23 9.04 -11.80
C ALA A 338 2.16 9.42 -13.29
N THR A 339 1.65 8.54 -14.14
CA THR A 339 1.49 8.79 -15.57
C THR A 339 0.47 9.88 -15.84
N HIS A 340 -0.66 9.88 -15.14
CA HIS A 340 -1.68 10.93 -15.28
C HIS A 340 -1.09 12.31 -14.90
N VAL A 341 -0.35 12.40 -13.78
CA VAL A 341 0.31 13.65 -13.41
C VAL A 341 1.30 14.08 -14.48
N ALA A 342 2.17 13.18 -14.94
CA ALA A 342 3.19 13.48 -15.94
C ALA A 342 2.60 14.04 -17.24
N LEU A 343 1.44 13.54 -17.66
CA LEU A 343 0.75 14.00 -18.88
C LEU A 343 0.01 15.32 -18.72
N LYS A 344 -0.55 15.60 -17.53
CA LYS A 344 -1.38 16.77 -17.26
C LYS A 344 -0.60 17.97 -16.72
N LEU A 345 0.47 17.74 -15.98
CA LEU A 345 1.19 18.77 -15.25
C LEU A 345 1.70 19.93 -16.14
N PRO A 346 2.26 19.68 -17.34
CA PRO A 346 2.70 20.77 -18.21
C PRO A 346 1.58 21.74 -18.59
N SER A 347 0.41 21.22 -18.92
CA SER A 347 -0.77 22.04 -19.24
C SER A 347 -1.26 22.82 -18.02
N LEU A 348 -1.33 22.17 -16.85
CA LEU A 348 -1.73 22.84 -15.60
C LEU A 348 -0.80 24.00 -15.23
N ILE A 349 0.50 23.83 -15.43
CA ILE A 349 1.47 24.90 -15.22
C ILE A 349 1.33 26.01 -16.26
N ALA A 350 1.08 25.65 -17.52
CA ALA A 350 0.91 26.63 -18.61
C ALA A 350 -0.37 27.46 -18.49
N GLU A 351 -1.43 26.92 -17.90
CA GLU A 351 -2.69 27.61 -17.64
C GLU A 351 -2.59 28.61 -16.47
N SER A 352 -1.57 28.45 -15.62
CA SER A 352 -1.29 29.41 -14.56
C SER A 352 -0.84 30.76 -15.15
N GLU A 353 -1.53 31.83 -14.78
CA GLU A 353 -1.39 33.17 -15.39
C GLU A 353 0.02 33.80 -15.31
N SER A 354 0.94 33.17 -14.55
CA SER A 354 2.16 33.83 -14.15
C SER A 354 3.29 33.75 -15.18
N VAL A 355 3.60 32.59 -15.71
CA VAL A 355 4.64 32.39 -16.76
C VAL A 355 4.56 30.95 -17.30
N ARG A 356 4.68 30.81 -18.62
CA ARG A 356 4.84 29.50 -19.27
C ARG A 356 6.30 29.05 -19.12
N LEU A 357 6.56 28.18 -18.16
CA LEU A 357 7.87 27.58 -17.99
C LEU A 357 7.89 26.19 -18.62
N PRO A 358 8.88 25.88 -19.47
CA PRO A 358 9.02 24.54 -19.99
C PRO A 358 9.40 23.58 -18.86
N THR A 359 8.79 22.42 -18.86
CA THR A 359 9.11 21.35 -17.90
C THR A 359 9.78 20.19 -18.61
N ARG A 360 10.65 19.49 -17.93
CA ARG A 360 11.08 18.14 -18.29
C ARG A 360 10.68 17.18 -17.20
N ILE A 361 10.24 15.99 -17.60
CA ILE A 361 9.61 15.04 -16.70
C ILE A 361 10.21 13.65 -16.93
N ALA A 362 10.49 12.93 -15.86
CA ALA A 362 10.96 11.57 -15.91
C ALA A 362 10.13 10.66 -15.00
N LEU A 363 9.79 9.47 -15.50
CA LEU A 363 9.10 8.40 -14.77
C LEU A 363 9.97 7.14 -14.76
N HIS A 364 10.17 6.60 -13.57
CA HIS A 364 10.83 5.32 -13.37
C HIS A 364 10.18 4.54 -12.22
N ARG A 365 10.19 3.23 -12.29
CA ARG A 365 9.67 2.33 -11.28
C ARG A 365 10.68 1.25 -10.93
N GLY A 366 10.86 1.01 -9.65
CA GLY A 366 11.76 -0.02 -9.16
C GLY A 366 11.72 -0.15 -7.65
N ASP A 367 12.56 -1.03 -7.14
CA ASP A 367 12.73 -1.21 -5.69
C ASP A 367 13.57 -0.08 -5.13
N ALA A 368 13.21 0.39 -3.95
CA ALA A 368 13.94 1.43 -3.24
C ALA A 368 13.99 1.14 -1.74
N MET A 369 14.87 1.82 -1.04
CA MET A 369 14.91 1.80 0.42
C MET A 369 14.24 3.07 0.93
N LEU A 370 13.32 2.92 1.89
CA LEU A 370 12.78 4.02 2.68
C LEU A 370 13.67 4.25 3.89
N THR A 371 13.98 5.48 4.18
CA THR A 371 14.83 5.87 5.31
C THR A 371 14.45 7.26 5.79
N THR A 372 15.09 7.75 6.84
CA THR A 372 14.93 9.13 7.31
C THR A 372 16.13 9.96 6.88
N ILE A 373 15.86 10.97 6.07
CA ILE A 373 16.85 11.99 5.63
C ILE A 373 16.35 13.36 6.09
N ASN A 374 17.19 14.11 6.78
CA ASN A 374 16.84 15.43 7.31
C ASN A 374 15.52 15.48 8.11
N GLY A 375 15.27 14.43 8.91
CA GLY A 375 14.08 14.33 9.76
C GLY A 375 12.78 13.99 9.01
N ARG A 376 12.85 13.56 7.75
CA ARG A 376 11.69 13.18 6.94
C ARG A 376 11.92 11.84 6.27
N LEU A 377 10.83 11.12 6.03
CA LEU A 377 10.85 9.88 5.23
C LEU A 377 11.22 10.23 3.78
N ASP A 378 12.24 9.57 3.26
CA ASP A 378 12.74 9.76 1.91
C ASP A 378 13.19 8.41 1.32
N TYR A 379 13.29 8.35 0.01
CA TYR A 379 13.74 7.16 -0.71
C TYR A 379 15.22 7.25 -1.05
N PHE A 380 15.88 6.11 -1.00
CA PHE A 380 17.28 5.94 -1.34
C PHE A 380 17.48 4.70 -2.21
N GLY A 381 18.44 4.75 -3.12
CA GLY A 381 18.85 3.61 -3.94
C GLY A 381 18.91 3.88 -5.42
N MET A 382 19.16 2.84 -6.19
CA MET A 382 19.35 2.93 -7.64
C MET A 382 18.13 3.46 -8.39
N THR A 383 16.93 3.18 -7.91
CA THR A 383 15.68 3.68 -8.51
C THR A 383 15.60 5.20 -8.44
N VAL A 384 16.05 5.81 -7.33
CA VAL A 384 16.12 7.25 -7.17
C VAL A 384 17.19 7.83 -8.11
N ASN A 385 18.37 7.22 -8.17
CA ASN A 385 19.42 7.67 -9.09
C ASN A 385 18.96 7.59 -10.55
N THR A 386 18.33 6.49 -10.92
CA THR A 386 17.83 6.27 -12.29
C THR A 386 16.84 7.33 -12.74
N VAL A 387 15.88 7.71 -11.89
CA VAL A 387 14.89 8.73 -12.28
C VAL A 387 15.54 10.11 -12.45
N PHE A 388 16.53 10.47 -11.64
CA PHE A 388 17.25 11.73 -11.81
C PHE A 388 18.18 11.72 -13.03
N ASP A 389 18.92 10.63 -13.25
CA ASP A 389 19.73 10.47 -14.44
C ASP A 389 18.86 10.54 -15.73
N LEU A 390 17.66 9.94 -15.68
CA LEU A 390 16.68 10.03 -16.77
C LEU A 390 16.18 11.48 -16.97
N LEU A 391 15.91 12.19 -15.88
CA LEU A 391 15.48 13.59 -15.91
C LEU A 391 16.54 14.47 -16.59
N GLU A 392 17.81 14.27 -16.24
CA GLU A 392 18.93 14.99 -16.85
C GLU A 392 19.07 14.69 -18.34
N ALA A 393 18.78 13.46 -18.75
CA ALA A 393 18.79 13.04 -20.15
C ALA A 393 17.54 13.45 -20.94
N THR A 394 16.53 14.04 -20.27
CA THR A 394 15.28 14.48 -20.88
C THR A 394 15.35 15.96 -21.23
N GLU A 395 14.96 16.31 -22.46
CA GLU A 395 14.92 17.71 -22.90
C GLU A 395 13.70 18.42 -22.32
N PHE A 396 13.80 19.75 -22.16
CA PHE A 396 12.66 20.57 -21.76
C PHE A 396 11.58 20.52 -22.84
N GLY A 397 10.36 20.23 -22.41
CA GLY A 397 9.22 19.99 -23.28
C GLY A 397 8.91 18.51 -23.48
N ASP A 398 9.74 17.62 -22.92
CA ASP A 398 9.59 16.17 -23.06
C ASP A 398 9.31 15.47 -21.74
N LEU A 399 8.64 14.32 -21.87
CA LEU A 399 8.43 13.30 -20.83
C LEU A 399 9.17 12.04 -21.24
N SER A 400 10.02 11.52 -20.39
CA SER A 400 10.69 10.23 -20.58
C SER A 400 10.22 9.19 -19.57
N ILE A 401 9.88 8.01 -20.06
CA ILE A 401 9.32 6.91 -19.26
C ILE A 401 10.17 5.66 -19.51
N THR A 402 10.71 5.05 -18.46
CA THR A 402 11.40 3.78 -18.59
C THR A 402 10.45 2.62 -18.90
N GLN A 403 10.97 1.56 -19.48
CA GLN A 403 10.21 0.34 -19.78
C GLN A 403 9.56 -0.25 -18.53
N ALA A 404 10.19 -0.12 -17.36
CA ALA A 404 9.63 -0.55 -16.08
C ALA A 404 8.25 0.07 -15.77
N VAL A 405 7.96 1.25 -16.29
CA VAL A 405 6.65 1.92 -16.19
C VAL A 405 5.81 1.67 -17.43
N SER A 406 6.34 1.86 -18.64
CA SER A 406 5.58 1.80 -19.89
C SER A 406 5.09 0.39 -20.25
N SER A 407 5.70 -0.66 -19.69
CA SER A 407 5.25 -2.05 -19.86
C SER A 407 4.06 -2.44 -18.98
N ASP A 408 3.67 -1.59 -18.02
CA ASP A 408 2.44 -1.81 -17.27
C ASP A 408 1.22 -1.72 -18.21
N PRO A 409 0.32 -2.74 -18.25
CA PRO A 409 -0.78 -2.75 -19.21
C PRO A 409 -1.73 -1.56 -19.10
N ALA A 410 -1.97 -1.07 -17.89
CA ALA A 410 -2.85 0.09 -17.67
C ALA A 410 -2.16 1.39 -18.14
N VAL A 411 -0.86 1.53 -17.88
CA VAL A 411 -0.06 2.66 -18.41
C VAL A 411 -0.01 2.63 -19.92
N ALA A 412 0.22 1.46 -20.51
CA ALA A 412 0.21 1.31 -21.98
C ALA A 412 -1.11 1.75 -22.59
N THR A 413 -2.25 1.43 -21.97
CA THR A 413 -3.58 1.89 -22.41
C THR A 413 -3.68 3.42 -22.35
N ILE A 414 -3.30 4.05 -21.25
CA ILE A 414 -3.31 5.51 -21.08
C ILE A 414 -2.45 6.18 -22.15
N LEU A 415 -1.28 5.64 -22.45
CA LEU A 415 -0.37 6.19 -23.45
C LEU A 415 -0.91 6.03 -24.88
N GLN A 416 -1.63 4.93 -25.17
CA GLN A 416 -2.28 4.71 -26.46
C GLN A 416 -3.47 5.64 -26.69
N GLU A 417 -4.22 5.95 -25.65
CA GLU A 417 -5.35 6.90 -25.70
C GLU A 417 -4.91 8.36 -25.79
N ASN A 418 -3.62 8.62 -25.60
CA ASN A 418 -3.04 9.94 -25.70
C ASN A 418 -2.61 10.22 -27.15
N ASP A 419 -3.15 11.26 -27.78
CA ASP A 419 -2.85 11.64 -29.16
C ASP A 419 -1.42 12.19 -29.38
N ARG A 420 -0.59 12.20 -28.36
CA ARG A 420 0.80 12.71 -28.44
C ARG A 420 1.72 11.71 -29.12
N HIS A 421 2.65 12.25 -29.90
CA HIS A 421 3.66 11.42 -30.54
C HIS A 421 4.56 10.76 -29.51
N CYS A 422 4.66 9.43 -29.56
CA CYS A 422 5.50 8.61 -28.73
C CYS A 422 6.66 8.05 -29.53
N GLU A 423 7.89 8.27 -29.09
CA GLU A 423 9.11 7.69 -29.66
C GLU A 423 9.68 6.67 -28.69
N PHE A 424 9.92 5.45 -29.17
CA PHE A 424 10.62 4.42 -28.41
C PHE A 424 12.12 4.46 -28.71
N VAL A 425 12.93 4.78 -27.69
CA VAL A 425 14.38 4.81 -27.77
C VAL A 425 14.93 3.57 -27.05
N GLN A 426 15.43 2.59 -27.81
CA GLN A 426 15.87 1.31 -27.27
C GLN A 426 17.08 1.43 -26.33
N ASN A 427 18.00 2.34 -26.63
CA ASN A 427 19.28 2.50 -25.94
C ASN A 427 19.48 3.97 -25.53
N GLN A 428 18.61 4.52 -24.68
CA GLN A 428 18.81 5.83 -24.11
C GLN A 428 19.91 5.75 -23.03
N ARG A 429 20.90 6.60 -23.12
CA ARG A 429 21.90 6.72 -22.04
C ARG A 429 21.22 7.39 -20.82
N VAL A 430 21.25 6.69 -19.71
CA VAL A 430 20.70 7.11 -18.41
C VAL A 430 21.82 6.90 -17.37
N GLY A 431 22.52 7.98 -17.00
CA GLY A 431 23.75 7.90 -16.24
C GLY A 431 24.81 7.06 -16.97
N ASP A 432 25.32 6.04 -16.32
CA ASP A 432 26.31 5.09 -16.87
C ASP A 432 25.69 3.87 -17.55
N ARG A 433 24.37 3.82 -17.67
CA ARG A 433 23.63 2.68 -18.24
C ARG A 433 22.89 3.05 -19.52
N GLN A 434 22.49 2.02 -20.24
CA GLN A 434 21.56 2.15 -21.37
C GLN A 434 20.23 1.51 -20.99
N GLU A 435 19.16 2.26 -21.12
CA GLU A 435 17.81 1.84 -20.75
C GLU A 435 16.85 2.06 -21.93
N PRO A 436 15.90 1.16 -22.15
CA PRO A 436 14.81 1.41 -23.09
C PRO A 436 13.85 2.44 -22.49
N VAL A 437 13.63 3.51 -23.24
CA VAL A 437 12.85 4.68 -22.81
C VAL A 437 11.80 5.02 -23.85
N LEU A 438 10.58 5.28 -23.41
CA LEU A 438 9.54 5.92 -24.21
C LEU A 438 9.60 7.43 -23.98
N ARG A 439 9.71 8.20 -25.05
CA ARG A 439 9.76 9.66 -25.02
C ARG A 439 8.50 10.24 -25.66
N LEU A 440 7.91 11.24 -25.01
CA LEU A 440 6.75 11.96 -25.49
C LEU A 440 7.01 13.47 -25.41
N SER A 441 6.62 14.21 -26.44
CA SER A 441 6.54 15.67 -26.34
C SER A 441 5.30 16.07 -25.54
N VAL A 442 5.46 16.88 -24.52
CA VAL A 442 4.38 17.35 -23.64
C VAL A 442 4.07 18.85 -23.84
N LEU A 443 4.79 19.52 -24.74
CA LEU A 443 4.44 20.86 -25.20
C LEU A 443 3.27 20.78 -26.17
N GLU A 444 2.19 21.50 -25.87
CA GLU A 444 1.16 21.82 -26.86
C GLU A 444 1.72 22.84 -27.86
N HIS A 445 1.65 22.52 -29.15
CA HIS A 445 1.99 23.44 -30.24
C HIS A 445 0.95 24.53 -30.41
#